data_a11c7e205b8bc28f8c7b67499cad05d7
#
_entry.id   a11c7e205b8bc28f8c7b67499cad05d7
#
_cell.length_a   1.000
_cell.length_b   1.000
_cell.length_c   1.000
_cell.angle_alpha   90.00
_cell.angle_beta   90.00
_cell.angle_gamma   90.00
#
_symmetry.space_group_name_H-M   'P 1'
#
loop_
_entity.id
_entity.type
_entity.pdbx_description
1 polymer ?
#
loop_
_entity_poly.entity_id
_entity_poly.type
_entity_poly.pdbx_seq_one_letter_code
_entity_poly.pdbx_strand_id
1 'polypeptide(L)'
;TMTDLRETAMQNQIDSLTAKNKNLSSEIQRLKEQNAFLRKNLFGRKSEKTKVVFDGQINLFDEAEQEAKKSAPEPELQTVQEHKRKKQTGQRREMLENLPHEKKVFTLSQEERSCKRCGTELVSMGEQLIRTEVQFIPAEVKVIDIYQETFECRACRKEQHFSIEKPVLPKPVLAHSMASASSIAHIMLQKYFYAVPLSRQEKEWLTLGVKLSRGTMANWIILAARDWLLPVVDLLKDELLRETCLHADETPVQVLGEKGRKNTTKSYMWLYTSGKYEPLHKIRLFDYQPSRSGSCAKEYLEGFHGFLHTDAYAGYEKVQDVTRCLCWAHARRYFVDAIAPGVDDLSGSLAKEGIGQINKLFAIEQELAELLPEKRQEARLQREKPLLQAFWSWIETQKGNVLPKSKLFQAMNYAAANRKGLEAYLQDGRCNISNNLAEGSIRPFTIGRKNWLFSGSPKGATASAAIYSLMETCKANEIDPYKYLIYL
;
A
#
# COMPACT_ATOMS: atom_id res chain seq x y z
N THR A 1 -13.25 -54.18 -41.35
CA THR A 1 -14.55 -54.74 -41.67
C THR A 1 -15.56 -53.62 -41.94
N MET A 2 -16.75 -53.92 -42.56
CA MET A 2 -17.81 -52.91 -42.81
C MET A 2 -18.30 -52.20 -41.51
N THR A 3 -18.18 -52.86 -40.38
CA THR A 3 -18.49 -52.31 -39.04
C THR A 3 -17.51 -51.19 -38.64
N ASP A 4 -16.21 -51.35 -38.80
CA ASP A 4 -15.18 -50.37 -38.44
C ASP A 4 -15.28 -49.10 -39.26
N LEU A 5 -15.67 -49.19 -40.56
CA LEU A 5 -15.89 -48.03 -41.41
C LEU A 5 -17.13 -47.23 -40.98
N ARG A 6 -18.19 -47.90 -40.49
CA ARG A 6 -19.37 -47.25 -39.94
C ARG A 6 -19.09 -46.55 -38.59
N GLU A 7 -18.36 -47.18 -37.71
CA GLU A 7 -17.95 -46.59 -36.41
C GLU A 7 -17.06 -45.35 -36.61
N THR A 8 -16.10 -45.42 -37.55
CA THR A 8 -15.22 -44.28 -37.87
C THR A 8 -16.04 -43.11 -38.48
N ALA A 9 -17.01 -43.41 -39.36
CA ALA A 9 -17.87 -42.41 -39.92
C ALA A 9 -18.79 -41.74 -38.87
N MET A 10 -19.35 -42.53 -37.93
CA MET A 10 -20.13 -42.02 -36.80
C MET A 10 -19.29 -41.17 -35.87
N GLN A 11 -18.08 -41.58 -35.55
CA GLN A 11 -17.16 -40.81 -34.69
C GLN A 11 -16.82 -39.45 -35.32
N ASN A 12 -16.47 -39.44 -36.62
CA ASN A 12 -16.22 -38.19 -37.35
C ASN A 12 -17.44 -37.26 -37.36
N GLN A 13 -18.65 -37.81 -37.42
CA GLN A 13 -19.88 -37.05 -37.37
C GLN A 13 -20.17 -36.47 -35.99
N ILE A 14 -19.88 -37.23 -34.90
CA ILE A 14 -19.95 -36.78 -33.52
C ILE A 14 -18.94 -35.66 -33.27
N ASP A 15 -17.71 -35.80 -33.73
CA ASP A 15 -16.66 -34.79 -33.56
C ASP A 15 -17.03 -33.51 -34.34
N SER A 16 -17.57 -33.62 -35.54
CA SER A 16 -18.07 -32.48 -36.33
C SER A 16 -19.24 -31.77 -35.65
N LEU A 17 -20.20 -32.52 -35.09
CA LEU A 17 -21.36 -31.96 -34.37
C LEU A 17 -20.90 -31.33 -33.03
N THR A 18 -19.95 -31.93 -32.35
CA THR A 18 -19.37 -31.39 -31.11
C THR A 18 -18.66 -30.06 -31.37
N ALA A 19 -17.88 -30.00 -32.48
CA ALA A 19 -17.23 -28.75 -32.90
C ALA A 19 -18.24 -27.66 -33.27
N LYS A 20 -19.31 -28.03 -34.02
CA LYS A 20 -20.42 -27.10 -34.35
C LYS A 20 -21.15 -26.61 -33.10
N ASN A 21 -21.46 -27.49 -32.15
CA ASN A 21 -22.09 -27.11 -30.86
C ASN A 21 -21.21 -26.15 -30.04
N LYS A 22 -19.92 -26.40 -30.02
CA LYS A 22 -18.96 -25.49 -29.34
C LYS A 22 -18.96 -24.10 -29.99
N ASN A 23 -18.93 -24.05 -31.32
CA ASN A 23 -18.98 -22.78 -32.06
C ASN A 23 -20.29 -22.03 -31.85
N LEU A 24 -21.44 -22.72 -31.90
CA LEU A 24 -22.76 -22.13 -31.65
C LEU A 24 -22.88 -21.63 -30.22
N SER A 25 -22.38 -22.36 -29.22
CA SER A 25 -22.38 -21.93 -27.85
C SER A 25 -21.55 -20.65 -27.66
N SER A 26 -20.39 -20.56 -28.32
CA SER A 26 -19.54 -19.34 -28.28
C SER A 26 -20.27 -18.16 -28.98
N GLU A 27 -20.98 -18.40 -30.06
CA GLU A 27 -21.74 -17.37 -30.75
C GLU A 27 -22.95 -16.88 -29.95
N ILE A 28 -23.70 -17.79 -29.33
CA ILE A 28 -24.78 -17.44 -28.39
C ILE A 28 -24.26 -16.59 -27.24
N GLN A 29 -23.13 -16.93 -26.66
CA GLN A 29 -22.53 -16.15 -25.58
C GLN A 29 -22.12 -14.76 -26.06
N ARG A 30 -21.51 -14.66 -27.24
CA ARG A 30 -21.18 -13.38 -27.89
C ARG A 30 -22.41 -12.49 -28.09
N LEU A 31 -23.49 -13.08 -28.60
CA LEU A 31 -24.75 -12.36 -28.84
C LEU A 31 -25.42 -11.92 -27.54
N LYS A 32 -25.35 -12.73 -26.47
CA LYS A 32 -25.83 -12.35 -25.14
C LYS A 32 -25.04 -11.15 -24.58
N GLU A 33 -23.72 -11.14 -24.71
CA GLU A 33 -22.87 -10.02 -24.28
C GLU A 33 -23.16 -8.75 -25.11
N GLN A 34 -23.31 -8.87 -26.40
CA GLN A 34 -23.72 -7.76 -27.27
C GLN A 34 -25.08 -7.19 -26.87
N ASN A 35 -26.04 -8.06 -26.59
CA ASN A 35 -27.41 -7.65 -26.23
C ASN A 35 -27.40 -6.94 -24.86
N ALA A 36 -26.63 -7.44 -23.86
CA ALA A 36 -26.45 -6.81 -22.59
C ALA A 36 -25.78 -5.42 -22.72
N PHE A 37 -24.77 -5.30 -23.59
CA PHE A 37 -24.10 -4.02 -23.88
C PHE A 37 -25.06 -3.02 -24.54
N LEU A 38 -25.83 -3.44 -25.56
CA LEU A 38 -26.80 -2.59 -26.22
C LEU A 38 -27.92 -2.14 -25.28
N ARG A 39 -28.47 -3.04 -24.47
CA ARG A 39 -29.49 -2.71 -23.47
C ARG A 39 -28.94 -1.70 -22.43
N LYS A 40 -27.70 -1.85 -21.97
CA LYS A 40 -27.07 -0.90 -21.07
C LYS A 40 -26.89 0.48 -21.71
N ASN A 41 -26.51 0.56 -22.97
CA ASN A 41 -26.37 1.83 -23.69
C ASN A 41 -27.69 2.52 -24.00
N LEU A 42 -28.74 1.76 -24.24
CA LEU A 42 -30.08 2.29 -24.60
C LEU A 42 -30.90 2.64 -23.32
N PHE A 43 -30.82 1.82 -22.28
CA PHE A 43 -31.68 1.91 -21.08
C PHE A 43 -30.95 2.10 -19.79
N GLY A 44 -29.58 2.06 -19.75
CA GLY A 44 -28.79 2.26 -18.55
C GLY A 44 -28.82 3.72 -18.09
N ARG A 45 -29.03 3.95 -16.79
CA ARG A 45 -28.87 5.29 -16.19
C ARG A 45 -27.44 5.80 -16.47
N LYS A 46 -27.31 6.98 -17.07
CA LYS A 46 -26.04 7.71 -17.23
C LYS A 46 -25.57 8.24 -15.86
N SER A 47 -25.05 7.38 -15.02
CA SER A 47 -24.42 7.73 -13.75
C SER A 47 -22.96 7.32 -13.80
N GLU A 48 -22.04 8.25 -13.57
CA GLU A 48 -20.59 8.07 -13.59
C GLU A 48 -20.04 7.20 -12.43
N LYS A 49 -20.90 6.58 -11.63
CA LYS A 49 -20.48 5.69 -10.52
C LYS A 49 -20.58 4.24 -10.97
N THR A 50 -19.50 3.72 -11.54
CA THR A 50 -19.37 2.27 -11.80
C THR A 50 -18.85 1.61 -10.53
N LYS A 51 -19.72 0.86 -9.83
CA LYS A 51 -19.29 -0.05 -8.74
C LYS A 51 -18.95 -1.39 -9.39
N VAL A 52 -17.71 -1.81 -9.31
CA VAL A 52 -17.28 -3.18 -9.62
C VAL A 52 -16.50 -3.70 -8.43
N VAL A 53 -17.05 -4.68 -7.75
CA VAL A 53 -16.44 -5.41 -6.66
C VAL A 53 -15.77 -6.65 -7.23
N PHE A 54 -14.51 -6.90 -6.87
CA PHE A 54 -13.75 -8.09 -7.26
C PHE A 54 -13.48 -8.95 -6.04
N ASP A 55 -13.75 -10.23 -6.21
CA ASP A 55 -13.38 -11.28 -5.26
C ASP A 55 -11.84 -11.33 -5.14
N GLY A 56 -11.31 -11.03 -3.93
CA GLY A 56 -9.88 -11.00 -3.64
C GLY A 56 -9.24 -9.62 -3.50
N GLN A 57 -9.93 -8.52 -3.84
CA GLN A 57 -9.53 -7.17 -3.45
C GLN A 57 -10.50 -6.65 -2.39
N ILE A 58 -10.06 -6.67 -1.13
CA ILE A 58 -10.81 -6.06 -0.03
C ILE A 58 -10.82 -4.55 -0.27
N ASN A 59 -11.91 -4.05 -0.83
CA ASN A 59 -12.21 -2.62 -0.84
C ASN A 59 -12.64 -2.22 0.58
N LEU A 60 -11.66 -1.84 1.40
CA LEU A 60 -11.86 -1.45 2.80
C LEU A 60 -12.88 -0.31 3.01
N PHE A 61 -13.40 0.27 1.93
CA PHE A 61 -14.28 1.44 1.94
C PHE A 61 -15.67 1.20 1.35
N ASP A 62 -15.92 0.03 0.73
CA ASP A 62 -17.23 -0.29 0.17
C ASP A 62 -18.15 -1.04 1.14
N GLU A 63 -17.61 -1.64 2.21
CA GLU A 63 -18.40 -2.38 3.19
C GLU A 63 -19.40 -1.47 3.91
N ALA A 64 -18.99 -0.27 4.35
CA ALA A 64 -19.88 0.66 5.05
C ALA A 64 -20.98 1.27 4.15
N GLU A 65 -20.74 1.39 2.83
CA GLU A 65 -21.74 1.87 1.87
C GLU A 65 -22.67 0.74 1.35
N GLN A 66 -22.21 -0.51 1.38
CA GLN A 66 -23.03 -1.68 0.98
C GLN A 66 -24.02 -2.09 2.06
N GLU A 67 -23.69 -1.92 3.35
CA GLU A 67 -24.63 -2.12 4.46
C GLU A 67 -25.81 -1.13 4.44
N ALA A 68 -25.73 -0.03 3.71
CA ALA A 68 -26.80 0.96 3.59
C ALA A 68 -27.97 0.55 2.66
N LYS A 69 -28.01 -0.66 2.10
CA LYS A 69 -29.18 -1.17 1.35
C LYS A 69 -30.28 -1.61 2.31
N LYS A 70 -31.20 -0.70 2.62
CA LYS A 70 -32.39 -0.91 3.48
C LYS A 70 -33.40 -1.95 2.99
N SER A 71 -33.13 -2.73 1.97
CA SER A 71 -34.07 -3.71 1.38
C SER A 71 -33.42 -5.03 0.97
N ALA A 72 -32.27 -5.39 1.56
CA ALA A 72 -31.72 -6.72 1.36
C ALA A 72 -32.48 -7.70 2.29
N PRO A 73 -33.00 -8.85 1.79
CA PRO A 73 -33.51 -9.90 2.65
C PRO A 73 -32.39 -10.39 3.58
N GLU A 74 -32.72 -10.69 4.84
CA GLU A 74 -31.76 -11.29 5.76
C GLU A 74 -31.16 -12.55 5.14
N PRO A 75 -29.81 -12.70 5.16
CA PRO A 75 -29.19 -13.91 4.65
C PRO A 75 -29.64 -15.11 5.48
N GLU A 76 -30.06 -16.18 4.81
CA GLU A 76 -30.38 -17.45 5.49
C GLU A 76 -29.14 -17.88 6.29
N LEU A 77 -29.36 -18.17 7.59
CA LEU A 77 -28.33 -18.68 8.49
C LEU A 77 -27.87 -20.05 7.98
N GLN A 78 -26.80 -20.09 7.20
CA GLN A 78 -26.09 -21.33 6.91
C GLN A 78 -25.41 -21.80 8.19
N THR A 79 -25.82 -22.96 8.70
CA THR A 79 -25.14 -23.66 9.80
C THR A 79 -23.69 -23.96 9.33
N VAL A 80 -22.76 -23.14 9.77
CA VAL A 80 -21.32 -23.37 9.55
C VAL A 80 -20.98 -24.61 10.39
N GLN A 81 -20.54 -25.69 9.72
CA GLN A 81 -20.03 -26.86 10.42
C GLN A 81 -18.91 -26.43 11.37
N GLU A 82 -18.97 -26.92 12.60
CA GLU A 82 -18.03 -26.63 13.66
C GLU A 82 -16.60 -26.98 13.24
N HIS A 83 -15.83 -25.99 12.77
CA HIS A 83 -14.42 -26.16 12.55
C HIS A 83 -13.71 -26.20 13.90
N LYS A 84 -13.29 -27.38 14.32
CA LYS A 84 -12.39 -27.54 15.46
C LYS A 84 -11.10 -26.80 15.17
N ARG A 85 -10.99 -25.54 15.64
CA ARG A 85 -9.73 -24.81 15.66
C ARG A 85 -8.73 -25.62 16.46
N LYS A 86 -7.63 -26.07 15.85
CA LYS A 86 -6.48 -26.59 16.61
C LYS A 86 -6.06 -25.49 17.58
N LYS A 87 -6.16 -25.75 18.89
CA LYS A 87 -5.62 -24.84 19.93
C LYS A 87 -4.11 -24.76 19.69
N GLN A 88 -3.63 -23.65 19.17
CA GLN A 88 -2.21 -23.33 19.15
C GLN A 88 -1.84 -22.91 20.59
N THR A 89 -1.31 -23.83 21.36
CA THR A 89 -0.74 -23.58 22.68
C THR A 89 0.59 -22.87 22.47
N GLY A 90 0.74 -21.68 23.08
CA GLY A 90 2.03 -20.91 23.03
C GLY A 90 1.93 -19.51 22.44
N GLN A 91 1.01 -19.23 21.52
CA GLN A 91 0.89 -17.92 20.84
C GLN A 91 0.77 -16.70 21.79
N ARG A 92 0.07 -16.85 22.93
CA ARG A 92 -0.03 -15.74 23.91
C ARG A 92 1.29 -15.45 24.58
N ARG A 93 2.10 -16.47 24.86
CA ARG A 93 3.41 -16.29 25.51
C ARG A 93 4.37 -15.60 24.54
N GLU A 94 4.43 -16.06 23.32
CA GLU A 94 5.24 -15.50 22.24
C GLU A 94 4.87 -14.04 21.94
N MET A 95 3.56 -13.73 21.87
CA MET A 95 3.05 -12.38 21.65
C MET A 95 3.44 -11.39 22.76
N LEU A 96 3.62 -11.84 23.98
CA LEU A 96 3.90 -10.99 25.16
C LEU A 96 5.38 -10.99 25.56
N GLU A 97 6.20 -11.85 24.95
CA GLU A 97 7.61 -12.09 25.36
C GLU A 97 8.48 -10.82 25.36
N ASN A 98 8.22 -9.90 24.43
CA ASN A 98 8.99 -8.67 24.27
C ASN A 98 8.47 -7.48 25.11
N LEU A 99 7.43 -7.70 25.93
CA LEU A 99 6.92 -6.66 26.82
C LEU A 99 7.57 -6.76 28.20
N PRO A 100 7.72 -5.65 28.95
CA PRO A 100 8.16 -5.71 30.34
C PRO A 100 7.11 -6.44 31.19
N HIS A 101 7.57 -7.39 32.03
CA HIS A 101 6.73 -8.14 32.92
C HIS A 101 6.87 -7.62 34.35
N GLU A 102 5.77 -7.26 34.98
CA GLU A 102 5.69 -6.92 36.40
C GLU A 102 4.98 -8.04 37.16
N LYS A 103 5.58 -8.48 38.29
CA LYS A 103 5.01 -9.54 39.12
C LYS A 103 4.24 -8.91 40.27
N LYS A 104 2.93 -9.18 40.31
CA LYS A 104 2.04 -8.77 41.40
C LYS A 104 1.60 -9.98 42.19
N VAL A 105 2.04 -10.07 43.47
CA VAL A 105 1.73 -11.19 44.34
C VAL A 105 0.63 -10.77 45.34
N PHE A 106 -0.45 -11.55 45.35
CA PHE A 106 -1.48 -11.41 46.38
C PHE A 106 -1.22 -12.40 47.48
N THR A 107 -1.06 -11.90 48.71
CA THR A 107 -0.81 -12.72 49.90
C THR A 107 -1.95 -12.54 50.92
N LEU A 108 -2.11 -13.51 51.83
CA LEU A 108 -2.99 -13.37 52.96
C LEU A 108 -2.50 -12.30 53.93
N SER A 109 -3.40 -11.51 54.51
CA SER A 109 -3.05 -10.58 55.58
C SER A 109 -2.57 -11.38 56.82
N GLN A 110 -1.87 -10.70 57.78
CA GLN A 110 -1.40 -11.36 58.96
C GLN A 110 -2.51 -12.04 59.78
N GLU A 111 -3.69 -11.45 59.83
CA GLU A 111 -4.88 -11.98 60.52
C GLU A 111 -5.45 -13.24 59.84
N GLU A 112 -5.33 -13.34 58.51
CA GLU A 112 -5.81 -14.48 57.72
C GLU A 112 -4.84 -15.67 57.69
N ARG A 113 -3.60 -15.50 58.22
CA ARG A 113 -2.57 -16.57 58.25
C ARG A 113 -2.73 -17.56 59.38
N SER A 114 -3.90 -17.63 59.97
CA SER A 114 -4.25 -18.65 61.00
C SER A 114 -5.07 -19.77 60.40
N CYS A 115 -4.70 -21.02 60.71
CA CYS A 115 -5.47 -22.19 60.28
C CYS A 115 -6.85 -22.17 60.92
N LYS A 116 -7.91 -22.17 60.13
CA LYS A 116 -9.30 -22.13 60.58
C LYS A 116 -9.72 -23.38 61.38
N ARG A 117 -8.91 -24.47 61.36
CA ARG A 117 -9.20 -25.73 62.05
C ARG A 117 -8.47 -25.85 63.42
N CYS A 118 -7.22 -25.40 63.50
CA CYS A 118 -6.37 -25.59 64.70
C CYS A 118 -5.71 -24.33 65.22
N GLY A 119 -5.88 -23.16 64.59
CA GLY A 119 -5.30 -21.89 65.01
C GLY A 119 -3.80 -21.72 64.75
N THR A 120 -3.11 -22.73 64.24
CA THR A 120 -1.66 -22.65 63.96
C THR A 120 -1.39 -21.73 62.77
N GLU A 121 -0.25 -21.02 62.82
CA GLU A 121 0.17 -20.14 61.74
C GLU A 121 0.41 -20.91 60.43
N LEU A 122 -0.15 -20.40 59.31
CA LEU A 122 -0.01 -20.96 57.96
C LEU A 122 1.35 -20.58 57.36
N VAL A 123 2.04 -21.56 56.81
CA VAL A 123 3.32 -21.38 56.10
C VAL A 123 3.07 -21.32 54.59
N SER A 124 3.76 -20.40 53.89
CA SER A 124 3.66 -20.29 52.45
C SER A 124 4.21 -21.55 51.76
N MET A 125 3.47 -22.10 50.83
CA MET A 125 3.88 -23.26 50.01
C MET A 125 4.41 -22.85 48.62
N GLY A 126 4.59 -21.55 48.39
CA GLY A 126 5.03 -20.99 47.11
C GLY A 126 3.97 -20.17 46.40
N GLU A 127 4.22 -19.81 45.14
CA GLU A 127 3.39 -18.94 44.33
C GLU A 127 2.99 -19.64 43.05
N GLN A 128 1.80 -19.40 42.59
CA GLN A 128 1.27 -19.94 41.32
C GLN A 128 0.80 -18.81 40.44
N LEU A 129 1.22 -18.82 39.15
CA LEU A 129 0.68 -17.90 38.15
C LEU A 129 -0.78 -18.24 37.86
N ILE A 130 -1.70 -17.37 38.24
CA ILE A 130 -3.14 -17.56 38.04
C ILE A 130 -3.57 -17.01 36.68
N ARG A 131 -3.11 -15.79 36.34
CA ARG A 131 -3.45 -15.15 35.07
C ARG A 131 -2.41 -14.10 34.68
N THR A 132 -2.34 -13.78 33.40
CA THR A 132 -1.58 -12.66 32.85
C THR A 132 -2.55 -11.60 32.33
N GLU A 133 -2.36 -10.35 32.73
CA GLU A 133 -3.13 -9.18 32.27
C GLU A 133 -2.20 -8.25 31.50
N VAL A 134 -2.73 -7.63 30.42
CA VAL A 134 -2.02 -6.58 29.70
C VAL A 134 -2.54 -5.24 30.20
N GLN A 135 -1.67 -4.45 30.81
CA GLN A 135 -1.99 -3.10 31.30
C GLN A 135 -1.58 -2.06 30.27
N PHE A 136 -2.52 -1.18 29.87
CA PHE A 136 -2.22 0.00 29.06
C PHE A 136 -1.92 1.17 30.00
N ILE A 137 -0.75 1.80 29.78
CA ILE A 137 -0.34 3.04 30.47
C ILE A 137 -0.57 4.17 29.48
N PRO A 138 -1.44 5.15 29.77
CA PRO A 138 -1.68 6.31 28.93
C PRO A 138 -0.39 7.12 28.69
N ALA A 139 -0.31 7.82 27.54
CA ALA A 139 0.78 8.71 27.23
C ALA A 139 0.88 9.84 28.27
N GLU A 140 2.10 10.20 28.64
CA GLU A 140 2.41 11.28 29.58
C GLU A 140 3.20 12.38 28.86
N VAL A 141 2.88 13.66 29.14
CA VAL A 141 3.62 14.81 28.63
C VAL A 141 4.35 15.46 29.78
N LYS A 142 5.65 15.72 29.60
CA LYS A 142 6.51 16.39 30.57
C LYS A 142 7.02 17.70 30.03
N VAL A 143 7.11 18.72 30.90
CA VAL A 143 7.84 19.96 30.61
C VAL A 143 9.26 19.80 31.11
N ILE A 144 10.23 20.12 30.27
CA ILE A 144 11.66 20.12 30.63
C ILE A 144 12.17 21.56 30.59
N ASP A 145 12.42 22.13 31.72
CA ASP A 145 13.05 23.45 31.86
C ASP A 145 14.55 23.32 31.78
N ILE A 146 15.19 23.95 30.81
CA ILE A 146 16.64 23.90 30.59
C ILE A 146 17.30 25.12 31.17
N TYR A 147 18.11 24.90 32.18
CA TYR A 147 18.90 25.92 32.87
C TYR A 147 20.35 25.86 32.41
N GLN A 148 21.00 27.03 32.36
CA GLN A 148 22.43 27.16 32.08
C GLN A 148 23.14 27.81 33.30
N GLU A 149 24.03 27.09 33.95
CA GLU A 149 24.83 27.66 35.02
C GLU A 149 25.90 28.60 34.46
N THR A 150 26.12 29.70 35.14
CA THR A 150 27.07 30.72 34.71
C THR A 150 28.16 30.84 35.77
N PHE A 151 29.41 30.75 35.40
CA PHE A 151 30.58 30.81 36.26
C PHE A 151 31.31 32.11 36.03
N GLU A 152 31.84 32.72 37.12
CA GLU A 152 32.71 33.88 37.05
C GLU A 152 34.07 33.58 37.65
N CYS A 153 35.14 34.18 37.13
CA CYS A 153 36.43 34.16 37.73
C CYS A 153 36.58 35.31 38.74
N ARG A 154 36.58 34.98 40.05
CA ARG A 154 36.68 35.98 41.11
C ARG A 154 38.05 36.67 41.17
N ALA A 155 39.14 36.03 40.71
CA ALA A 155 40.47 36.63 40.62
C ALA A 155 40.49 37.70 39.52
N CYS A 156 40.04 37.38 38.29
CA CYS A 156 39.95 38.36 37.21
C CYS A 156 39.03 39.52 37.53
N ARG A 157 37.94 39.27 38.29
CA ARG A 157 37.02 40.34 38.71
C ARG A 157 37.70 41.37 39.64
N LYS A 158 38.62 40.93 40.53
CA LYS A 158 39.39 41.85 41.38
C LYS A 158 40.33 42.74 40.58
N GLU A 159 40.79 42.25 39.42
CA GLU A 159 41.65 42.97 38.48
C GLU A 159 40.85 43.78 37.45
N GLN A 160 39.55 43.94 37.65
CA GLN A 160 38.58 44.59 36.72
C GLN A 160 38.49 43.90 35.36
N HIS A 161 38.90 42.63 35.23
CA HIS A 161 38.72 41.78 34.05
C HIS A 161 37.55 40.81 34.31
N PHE A 162 36.43 40.98 33.53
CA PHE A 162 35.28 40.12 33.70
C PHE A 162 35.44 38.88 32.81
N SER A 163 35.70 37.71 33.38
CA SER A 163 35.69 36.42 32.74
C SER A 163 34.47 35.65 33.19
N ILE A 164 33.53 35.45 32.28
CA ILE A 164 32.27 34.68 32.49
C ILE A 164 32.27 33.48 31.58
N GLU A 165 32.19 32.30 32.13
CA GLU A 165 32.13 31.03 31.41
C GLU A 165 30.77 30.39 31.56
N LYS A 166 30.28 29.80 30.46
CA LYS A 166 29.00 29.08 30.39
C LYS A 166 29.19 27.77 29.63
N PRO A 167 28.56 26.66 30.10
CA PRO A 167 28.57 25.42 29.34
C PRO A 167 27.89 25.59 28.00
N VAL A 168 28.36 24.87 26.97
CA VAL A 168 27.73 24.86 25.67
C VAL A 168 26.43 24.03 25.78
N LEU A 169 25.30 24.61 25.39
CA LEU A 169 24.02 23.91 25.32
C LEU A 169 23.82 23.24 23.95
N PRO A 170 23.18 22.09 23.92
CA PRO A 170 22.72 21.51 22.66
C PRO A 170 21.74 22.46 21.97
N LYS A 171 21.82 22.57 20.65
CA LYS A 171 20.90 23.41 19.87
C LYS A 171 19.48 22.83 19.96
N PRO A 172 18.45 23.67 20.07
CA PRO A 172 17.07 23.20 20.02
C PRO A 172 16.77 22.62 18.62
N VAL A 173 15.89 21.63 18.55
CA VAL A 173 15.47 21.01 17.28
C VAL A 173 14.88 22.04 16.33
N LEU A 174 14.08 22.96 16.86
CA LEU A 174 13.54 24.12 16.13
C LEU A 174 13.84 25.39 16.93
N ALA A 175 14.46 26.37 16.28
CA ALA A 175 14.76 27.65 16.90
C ALA A 175 13.48 28.37 17.37
N HIS A 176 13.54 29.00 18.54
CA HIS A 176 12.42 29.75 19.14
C HIS A 176 11.14 28.92 19.34
N SER A 177 11.27 27.62 19.58
CA SER A 177 10.16 26.69 19.77
C SER A 177 10.31 25.88 21.05
N MET A 178 9.19 25.52 21.66
CA MET A 178 9.15 24.54 22.75
C MET A 178 9.10 23.08 22.25
N ALA A 179 9.19 22.87 20.95
CA ALA A 179 9.15 21.54 20.35
C ALA A 179 10.42 20.75 20.70
N SER A 180 10.23 19.53 21.19
CA SER A 180 11.28 18.52 21.31
C SER A 180 11.23 17.55 20.12
N ALA A 181 12.31 16.81 19.89
CA ALA A 181 12.33 15.75 18.88
C ALA A 181 11.17 14.74 19.10
N SER A 182 10.94 14.35 20.36
CA SER A 182 9.87 13.40 20.69
C SER A 182 8.47 13.92 20.45
N SER A 183 8.19 15.21 20.74
CA SER A 183 6.88 15.81 20.47
C SER A 183 6.61 15.94 18.97
N ILE A 184 7.60 16.35 18.17
CA ILE A 184 7.49 16.44 16.71
C ILE A 184 7.29 15.04 16.10
N ALA A 185 8.12 14.06 16.50
CA ALA A 185 8.01 12.69 16.03
C ALA A 185 6.64 12.07 16.37
N HIS A 186 6.11 12.34 17.58
CA HIS A 186 4.76 11.90 17.96
C HIS A 186 3.68 12.50 17.05
N ILE A 187 3.71 13.80 16.82
CA ILE A 187 2.75 14.48 15.94
C ILE A 187 2.82 13.92 14.52
N MET A 188 4.03 13.70 14.00
CA MET A 188 4.24 13.09 12.69
C MET A 188 3.72 11.66 12.64
N LEU A 189 4.04 10.82 13.63
CA LEU A 189 3.58 9.42 13.71
C LEU A 189 2.05 9.35 13.73
N GLN A 190 1.41 10.12 14.59
CA GLN A 190 -0.04 10.18 14.67
C GLN A 190 -0.67 10.57 13.32
N LYS A 191 -0.13 11.57 12.64
CA LYS A 191 -0.72 12.06 11.38
C LYS A 191 -0.45 11.10 10.21
N TYR A 192 0.77 10.64 10.03
CA TYR A 192 1.19 9.99 8.79
C TYR A 192 1.19 8.46 8.88
N PHE A 193 1.33 7.91 10.09
CA PHE A 193 1.28 6.48 10.32
C PHE A 193 -0.11 6.02 10.75
N TYR A 194 -0.71 6.70 11.75
CA TYR A 194 -2.05 6.37 12.27
C TYR A 194 -3.18 7.15 11.59
N ALA A 195 -2.85 8.02 10.63
CA ALA A 195 -3.81 8.83 9.86
C ALA A 195 -4.71 9.74 10.73
N VAL A 196 -4.24 10.17 11.91
CA VAL A 196 -4.96 11.09 12.80
C VAL A 196 -4.73 12.55 12.39
N PRO A 197 -5.74 13.28 11.90
CA PRO A 197 -5.56 14.67 11.47
C PRO A 197 -5.23 15.59 12.65
N LEU A 198 -4.49 16.68 12.38
CA LEU A 198 -4.04 17.63 13.41
C LEU A 198 -5.19 18.22 14.24
N SER A 199 -6.39 18.34 13.65
CA SER A 199 -7.58 18.79 14.38
C SER A 199 -8.04 17.83 15.49
N ARG A 200 -7.77 16.53 15.34
CA ARG A 200 -8.04 15.53 16.40
C ARG A 200 -6.89 15.50 17.40
N GLN A 201 -5.64 15.62 16.95
CA GLN A 201 -4.49 15.73 17.84
C GLN A 201 -4.55 16.99 18.72
N GLU A 202 -5.06 18.12 18.22
CA GLU A 202 -5.29 19.34 19.02
C GLU A 202 -6.16 19.06 20.25
N LYS A 203 -7.18 18.21 20.10
CA LYS A 203 -8.04 17.77 21.21
C LYS A 203 -7.31 16.83 22.16
N GLU A 204 -6.53 15.90 21.63
CA GLU A 204 -5.70 14.96 22.42
C GLU A 204 -4.70 15.73 23.27
N TRP A 205 -3.93 16.66 22.70
CA TRP A 205 -2.98 17.51 23.42
C TRP A 205 -3.66 18.31 24.52
N LEU A 206 -4.88 18.79 24.30
CA LEU A 206 -5.65 19.50 25.31
C LEU A 206 -6.02 18.58 26.48
N THR A 207 -6.39 17.33 26.25
CA THR A 207 -6.67 16.36 27.34
C THR A 207 -5.42 15.99 28.12
N LEU A 208 -4.24 16.07 27.51
CA LEU A 208 -2.93 15.91 28.17
C LEU A 208 -2.46 17.19 28.90
N GLY A 209 -3.28 18.24 28.93
CA GLY A 209 -2.99 19.49 29.65
C GLY A 209 -2.22 20.53 28.82
N VAL A 210 -1.95 20.29 27.54
CA VAL A 210 -1.19 21.22 26.69
C VAL A 210 -2.08 21.82 25.62
N LYS A 211 -2.26 23.14 25.63
CA LYS A 211 -3.00 23.87 24.58
C LYS A 211 -2.10 24.08 23.34
N LEU A 212 -2.02 23.07 22.48
CA LEU A 212 -1.20 23.08 21.27
C LEU A 212 -2.11 23.18 20.04
N SER A 213 -2.03 24.29 19.31
CA SER A 213 -2.89 24.51 18.13
C SER A 213 -2.45 23.66 16.93
N ARG A 214 -3.40 23.26 16.09
CA ARG A 214 -3.12 22.60 14.81
C ARG A 214 -2.19 23.41 13.90
N GLY A 215 -2.25 24.75 13.97
CA GLY A 215 -1.36 25.64 13.22
C GLY A 215 0.08 25.53 13.70
N THR A 216 0.31 25.50 15.02
CA THR A 216 1.64 25.29 15.62
C THR A 216 2.20 23.92 15.26
N MET A 217 1.39 22.87 15.38
CA MET A 217 1.81 21.51 14.98
C MET A 217 2.17 21.44 13.50
N ALA A 218 1.36 22.03 12.61
CA ALA A 218 1.66 22.09 11.18
C ALA A 218 2.97 22.83 10.89
N ASN A 219 3.23 23.92 11.59
CA ASN A 219 4.47 24.68 11.43
C ASN A 219 5.69 23.87 11.92
N TRP A 220 5.58 23.17 13.05
CA TRP A 220 6.65 22.29 13.52
C TRP A 220 6.97 21.18 12.51
N ILE A 221 5.94 20.55 11.95
CA ILE A 221 6.10 19.54 10.90
C ILE A 221 6.84 20.11 9.67
N ILE A 222 6.43 21.30 9.20
CA ILE A 222 7.02 21.93 8.02
C ILE A 222 8.49 22.32 8.25
N LEU A 223 8.79 22.91 9.40
CA LEU A 223 10.15 23.30 9.74
C LEU A 223 11.05 22.08 9.94
N ALA A 224 10.60 21.10 10.71
CA ALA A 224 11.39 19.87 10.93
C ALA A 224 11.63 19.10 9.61
N ALA A 225 10.61 19.01 8.74
CA ALA A 225 10.77 18.39 7.43
C ALA A 225 11.82 19.11 6.58
N ARG A 226 11.77 20.45 6.55
CA ARG A 226 12.74 21.27 5.79
C ARG A 226 14.17 21.13 6.30
N ASP A 227 14.36 21.19 7.62
CA ASP A 227 15.68 21.36 8.22
C ASP A 227 16.39 20.02 8.47
N TRP A 228 15.63 18.93 8.69
CA TRP A 228 16.16 17.64 9.09
C TRP A 228 15.83 16.49 8.13
N LEU A 229 14.61 16.44 7.56
CA LEU A 229 14.17 15.25 6.85
C LEU A 229 14.41 15.31 5.34
N LEU A 230 14.22 16.46 4.70
CA LEU A 230 14.45 16.60 3.25
C LEU A 230 15.88 16.24 2.85
N PRO A 231 16.93 16.66 3.58
CA PRO A 231 18.30 16.24 3.21
C PRO A 231 18.49 14.72 3.20
N VAL A 232 17.81 13.99 4.11
CA VAL A 232 17.85 12.52 4.14
C VAL A 232 17.06 11.92 2.97
N VAL A 233 15.93 12.51 2.61
CA VAL A 233 15.14 12.09 1.44
C VAL A 233 15.94 12.29 0.14
N ASP A 234 16.70 13.37 0.03
CA ASP A 234 17.58 13.61 -1.13
C ASP A 234 18.67 12.54 -1.25
N LEU A 235 19.32 12.17 -0.14
CA LEU A 235 20.27 11.05 -0.12
C LEU A 235 19.63 9.72 -0.51
N LEU A 236 18.43 9.45 -0.01
CA LEU A 236 17.68 8.23 -0.38
C LEU A 236 17.27 8.25 -1.86
N LYS A 237 17.02 9.43 -2.44
CA LYS A 237 16.78 9.57 -3.88
C LYS A 237 18.00 9.18 -4.70
N ASP A 238 19.18 9.64 -4.30
CA ASP A 238 20.43 9.29 -4.99
C ASP A 238 20.66 7.77 -4.98
N GLU A 239 20.36 7.11 -3.85
CA GLU A 239 20.43 5.64 -3.77
C GLU A 239 19.35 4.97 -4.63
N LEU A 240 18.11 5.48 -4.61
CA LEU A 240 17.02 4.94 -5.42
C LEU A 240 17.36 4.97 -6.92
N LEU A 241 17.98 6.04 -7.40
CA LEU A 241 18.35 6.19 -8.82
C LEU A 241 19.48 5.24 -9.27
N ARG A 242 20.16 4.57 -8.34
CA ARG A 242 21.18 3.53 -8.64
C ARG A 242 20.60 2.13 -8.77
N GLU A 243 19.33 1.93 -8.37
CA GLU A 243 18.66 0.64 -8.47
C GLU A 243 18.42 0.24 -9.92
N THR A 244 18.22 -1.06 -10.16
CA THR A 244 17.96 -1.56 -11.53
C THR A 244 16.49 -1.51 -11.90
N CYS A 245 15.62 -1.75 -10.93
CA CYS A 245 14.17 -1.79 -11.13
C CYS A 245 13.49 -0.79 -10.20
N LEU A 246 12.74 0.14 -10.78
CA LEU A 246 11.88 1.05 -10.05
C LEU A 246 10.41 0.82 -10.40
N HIS A 247 9.56 1.17 -9.45
CA HIS A 247 8.12 1.27 -9.65
C HIS A 247 7.66 2.69 -9.40
N ALA A 248 6.74 3.19 -10.20
CA ALA A 248 6.15 4.52 -10.01
C ALA A 248 4.62 4.48 -10.12
N ASP A 249 3.98 5.35 -9.35
CA ASP A 249 2.53 5.58 -9.36
C ASP A 249 2.24 7.00 -8.88
N GLU A 250 1.06 7.56 -9.18
CA GLU A 250 0.68 8.88 -8.69
C GLU A 250 -0.80 8.93 -8.30
N THR A 251 -1.10 9.77 -7.31
CA THR A 251 -2.47 9.96 -6.85
C THR A 251 -2.80 11.45 -6.71
N PRO A 252 -4.03 11.89 -7.05
CA PRO A 252 -4.39 13.30 -6.90
C PRO A 252 -4.43 13.70 -5.41
N VAL A 253 -4.03 14.94 -5.15
CA VAL A 253 -4.15 15.61 -3.85
C VAL A 253 -4.63 17.05 -4.06
N GLN A 254 -5.46 17.54 -3.17
CA GLN A 254 -5.82 18.95 -3.14
C GLN A 254 -4.82 19.72 -2.28
N VAL A 255 -4.25 20.78 -2.83
CA VAL A 255 -3.32 21.67 -2.12
C VAL A 255 -3.85 23.10 -2.21
N LEU A 256 -3.91 23.77 -1.07
CA LEU A 256 -4.38 25.17 -1.01
C LEU A 256 -3.20 26.13 -1.16
N GLY A 257 -3.49 27.33 -1.63
CA GLY A 257 -2.52 28.43 -1.68
C GLY A 257 -1.40 28.22 -2.69
N GLU A 258 -1.57 27.39 -3.72
CA GLU A 258 -0.65 27.29 -4.85
C GLU A 258 -0.70 28.59 -5.68
N LYS A 259 0.45 29.21 -5.92
CA LYS A 259 0.54 30.48 -6.64
C LYS A 259 -0.01 30.33 -8.06
N GLY A 260 -0.95 31.19 -8.44
CA GLY A 260 -1.54 31.24 -9.78
C GLY A 260 -2.53 30.12 -10.09
N ARG A 261 -2.96 29.31 -9.09
CA ARG A 261 -3.89 28.20 -9.28
C ARG A 261 -5.10 28.31 -8.35
N LYS A 262 -6.25 27.81 -8.80
CA LYS A 262 -7.44 27.72 -7.96
C LYS A 262 -7.28 26.59 -6.93
N ASN A 263 -7.77 26.79 -5.72
CA ASN A 263 -7.72 25.77 -4.65
C ASN A 263 -8.45 24.46 -5.00
N THR A 264 -9.31 24.46 -6.02
CA THR A 264 -9.99 23.25 -6.52
C THR A 264 -9.19 22.48 -7.57
N THR A 265 -8.07 23.03 -8.03
CA THR A 265 -7.19 22.36 -9.01
C THR A 265 -6.50 21.18 -8.35
N LYS A 266 -6.50 20.04 -9.03
CA LYS A 266 -5.82 18.83 -8.54
C LYS A 266 -4.31 18.96 -8.71
N SER A 267 -3.59 18.74 -7.65
CA SER A 267 -2.15 18.49 -7.61
C SER A 267 -1.93 16.98 -7.39
N TYR A 268 -0.70 16.50 -7.39
CA TYR A 268 -0.43 15.07 -7.36
C TYR A 268 0.67 14.75 -6.35
N MET A 269 0.51 13.63 -5.70
CA MET A 269 1.54 12.96 -4.94
C MET A 269 2.04 11.80 -5.79
N TRP A 270 3.28 11.87 -6.23
CA TRP A 270 3.99 10.83 -6.94
C TRP A 270 4.68 9.92 -5.94
N LEU A 271 4.80 8.66 -6.28
CA LEU A 271 5.56 7.67 -5.54
C LEU A 271 6.56 7.01 -6.47
N TYR A 272 7.78 6.87 -5.99
CA TYR A 272 8.84 6.10 -6.62
C TYR A 272 9.38 5.10 -5.59
N THR A 273 9.51 3.83 -5.97
CA THR A 273 9.97 2.79 -5.04
C THR A 273 10.93 1.85 -5.74
N SER A 274 11.94 1.38 -5.00
CA SER A 274 12.80 0.28 -5.45
C SER A 274 12.00 -1.00 -5.68
N GLY A 275 12.47 -1.87 -6.57
CA GLY A 275 11.82 -3.12 -6.91
C GLY A 275 11.78 -4.11 -5.73
N LYS A 276 10.86 -5.07 -5.79
CA LYS A 276 10.72 -6.10 -4.75
C LYS A 276 11.98 -6.95 -4.58
N TYR A 277 12.70 -7.17 -5.67
CA TYR A 277 13.83 -8.09 -5.76
C TYR A 277 15.20 -7.38 -5.79
N GLU A 278 15.22 -6.09 -5.48
CA GLU A 278 16.46 -5.35 -5.28
C GLU A 278 17.14 -5.82 -3.98
N PRO A 279 18.48 -6.05 -4.01
CA PRO A 279 19.14 -6.80 -2.95
C PRO A 279 19.41 -5.99 -1.68
N LEU A 280 19.54 -4.67 -1.76
CA LEU A 280 20.09 -3.89 -0.66
C LEU A 280 19.04 -3.17 0.19
N HIS A 281 18.23 -2.31 -0.39
CA HIS A 281 17.34 -1.44 0.38
C HIS A 281 15.96 -1.29 -0.25
N LYS A 282 14.93 -1.33 0.58
CA LYS A 282 13.56 -1.05 0.15
C LYS A 282 13.28 0.42 0.35
N ILE A 283 13.48 1.23 -0.70
CA ILE A 283 13.29 2.67 -0.68
C ILE A 283 11.91 3.02 -1.25
N ARG A 284 11.17 3.90 -0.58
CA ARG A 284 9.87 4.42 -1.01
C ARG A 284 9.84 5.92 -0.85
N LEU A 285 9.84 6.65 -1.96
CA LEU A 285 9.90 8.11 -1.95
C LEU A 285 8.65 8.71 -2.54
N PHE A 286 8.07 9.64 -1.80
CA PHE A 286 6.95 10.45 -2.24
C PHE A 286 7.43 11.82 -2.70
N ASP A 287 6.83 12.33 -3.77
CA ASP A 287 7.14 13.64 -4.32
C ASP A 287 5.84 14.40 -4.61
N TYR A 288 5.73 15.61 -4.07
CA TYR A 288 4.59 16.48 -4.32
C TYR A 288 4.84 17.32 -5.58
N GLN A 289 3.91 17.23 -6.52
CA GLN A 289 3.94 18.03 -7.74
C GLN A 289 2.58 18.71 -8.01
N PRO A 290 2.59 19.96 -8.48
CA PRO A 290 1.36 20.68 -8.79
C PRO A 290 0.66 20.11 -10.05
N SER A 291 1.23 19.18 -10.76
CA SER A 291 0.75 18.66 -12.03
C SER A 291 0.91 17.15 -12.16
N ARG A 292 0.09 16.52 -13.00
CA ARG A 292 0.28 15.14 -13.49
C ARG A 292 1.16 15.10 -14.75
N SER A 293 1.80 16.22 -15.13
CA SER A 293 2.63 16.22 -16.33
C SER A 293 3.77 15.19 -16.23
N GLY A 294 4.01 14.47 -17.31
CA GLY A 294 5.15 13.55 -17.36
C GLY A 294 6.52 14.24 -17.24
N SER A 295 6.58 15.58 -17.35
CA SER A 295 7.81 16.34 -17.00
C SER A 295 8.20 16.14 -15.54
N CYS A 296 7.24 15.99 -14.63
CA CYS A 296 7.51 15.74 -13.21
C CYS A 296 8.27 14.43 -13.02
N ALA A 297 7.79 13.34 -13.64
CA ALA A 297 8.49 12.05 -13.59
C ALA A 297 9.85 12.10 -14.30
N LYS A 298 9.94 12.79 -15.44
CA LYS A 298 11.21 12.97 -16.15
C LYS A 298 12.26 13.67 -15.29
N GLU A 299 11.90 14.78 -14.65
CA GLU A 299 12.81 15.56 -13.79
C GLU A 299 13.18 14.80 -12.51
N TYR A 300 12.23 14.08 -11.92
CA TYR A 300 12.51 13.31 -10.72
C TYR A 300 13.45 12.12 -10.98
N LEU A 301 13.25 11.41 -12.10
CA LEU A 301 14.02 10.23 -12.50
C LEU A 301 15.21 10.56 -13.41
N GLU A 302 15.63 11.83 -13.47
CA GLU A 302 16.83 12.20 -14.23
C GLU A 302 18.04 11.44 -13.70
N GLY A 303 18.79 10.79 -14.62
CA GLY A 303 19.94 9.94 -14.29
C GLY A 303 19.58 8.48 -13.94
N PHE A 304 18.33 8.11 -13.88
CA PHE A 304 17.94 6.71 -13.72
C PHE A 304 18.05 5.96 -15.06
N HIS A 305 18.69 4.80 -15.04
CA HIS A 305 18.83 3.89 -16.18
C HIS A 305 18.43 2.47 -15.74
N GLY A 306 17.35 1.95 -16.28
CA GLY A 306 16.91 0.62 -15.89
C GLY A 306 15.46 0.31 -16.27
N PHE A 307 14.80 -0.51 -15.48
CA PHE A 307 13.42 -0.92 -15.70
C PHE A 307 12.47 -0.09 -14.84
N LEU A 308 11.52 0.59 -15.49
CA LEU A 308 10.52 1.41 -14.81
C LEU A 308 9.14 0.77 -14.92
N HIS A 309 8.64 0.25 -13.80
CA HIS A 309 7.30 -0.31 -13.69
C HIS A 309 6.26 0.78 -13.46
N THR A 310 5.24 0.83 -14.33
CA THR A 310 4.15 1.83 -14.24
C THR A 310 2.84 1.23 -14.75
N ASP A 311 1.76 2.00 -14.64
CA ASP A 311 0.60 1.81 -15.49
C ASP A 311 0.90 2.30 -16.93
N ALA A 312 -0.11 2.25 -17.81
CA ALA A 312 0.04 2.72 -19.19
C ALA A 312 -0.17 4.24 -19.34
N TYR A 313 -0.05 5.03 -18.28
CA TYR A 313 -0.16 6.48 -18.39
C TYR A 313 0.95 7.04 -19.30
N ALA A 314 0.54 7.78 -20.35
CA ALA A 314 1.46 8.31 -21.36
C ALA A 314 2.48 9.31 -20.81
N GLY A 315 2.22 9.92 -19.64
CA GLY A 315 3.18 10.83 -19.01
C GLY A 315 4.55 10.21 -18.75
N TYR A 316 4.59 8.92 -18.44
CA TYR A 316 5.85 8.19 -18.23
C TYR A 316 6.69 7.96 -19.50
N GLU A 317 6.12 8.18 -20.70
CA GLU A 317 6.87 8.12 -21.96
C GLU A 317 7.92 9.23 -22.08
N LYS A 318 7.79 10.28 -21.27
CA LYS A 318 8.79 11.36 -21.21
C LYS A 318 10.05 10.99 -20.44
N VAL A 319 10.03 9.93 -19.63
CA VAL A 319 11.22 9.42 -18.96
C VAL A 319 12.07 8.71 -20.00
N GLN A 320 13.29 9.20 -20.20
CA GLN A 320 14.23 8.70 -21.23
C GLN A 320 15.15 7.63 -20.61
N ASP A 321 15.80 6.87 -21.48
CA ASP A 321 16.84 5.88 -21.14
C ASP A 321 16.37 4.78 -20.18
N VAL A 322 15.06 4.48 -20.16
CA VAL A 322 14.46 3.43 -19.35
C VAL A 322 13.70 2.42 -20.19
N THR A 323 13.69 1.17 -19.74
CA THR A 323 12.77 0.14 -20.26
C THR A 323 11.49 0.14 -19.44
N ARG A 324 10.38 0.60 -20.04
CA ARG A 324 9.10 0.60 -19.36
C ARG A 324 8.53 -0.81 -19.25
N CYS A 325 8.23 -1.24 -18.04
CA CYS A 325 7.51 -2.46 -17.72
C CYS A 325 6.07 -2.12 -17.34
N LEU A 326 5.11 -2.61 -18.13
CA LEU A 326 3.70 -2.33 -17.90
C LEU A 326 3.03 -3.41 -17.06
N CYS A 327 1.97 -3.01 -16.36
CA CYS A 327 1.30 -3.81 -15.35
C CYS A 327 0.29 -4.78 -15.95
N TRP A 328 0.51 -6.10 -15.84
CA TRP A 328 -0.45 -7.14 -16.22
C TRP A 328 -1.73 -7.15 -15.38
N ALA A 329 -1.68 -6.65 -14.14
CA ALA A 329 -2.89 -6.50 -13.32
C ALA A 329 -3.88 -5.51 -13.95
N HIS A 330 -3.37 -4.41 -14.55
CA HIS A 330 -4.19 -3.48 -15.31
C HIS A 330 -4.75 -4.13 -16.58
N ALA A 331 -3.93 -4.84 -17.36
CA ALA A 331 -4.41 -5.58 -18.52
C ALA A 331 -5.52 -6.56 -18.13
N ARG A 332 -5.33 -7.33 -17.05
CA ARG A 332 -6.34 -8.26 -16.52
C ARG A 332 -7.64 -7.54 -16.15
N ARG A 333 -7.54 -6.36 -15.50
CA ARG A 333 -8.72 -5.57 -15.09
C ARG A 333 -9.59 -5.19 -16.28
N TYR A 334 -9.01 -4.81 -17.42
CA TYR A 334 -9.77 -4.54 -18.62
C TYR A 334 -10.60 -5.74 -19.10
N PHE A 335 -10.06 -6.96 -19.06
CA PHE A 335 -10.82 -8.18 -19.38
C PHE A 335 -11.92 -8.47 -18.36
N VAL A 336 -11.67 -8.24 -17.07
CA VAL A 336 -12.68 -8.39 -16.03
C VAL A 336 -13.81 -7.38 -16.21
N ASP A 337 -13.50 -6.12 -16.50
CA ASP A 337 -14.48 -5.07 -16.77
C ASP A 337 -15.31 -5.34 -18.03
N ALA A 338 -14.83 -6.23 -18.91
CA ALA A 338 -15.55 -6.68 -20.09
C ALA A 338 -16.62 -7.73 -19.78
N ILE A 339 -16.59 -8.37 -18.62
CA ILE A 339 -17.68 -9.26 -18.19
C ILE A 339 -18.91 -8.42 -17.85
N ALA A 340 -20.05 -8.76 -18.44
CA ALA A 340 -21.30 -8.06 -18.17
C ALA A 340 -21.81 -8.40 -16.75
N PRO A 341 -22.27 -7.42 -15.98
CA PRO A 341 -22.85 -7.67 -14.66
C PRO A 341 -24.10 -8.57 -14.75
N GLY A 342 -24.21 -9.56 -13.85
CA GLY A 342 -25.37 -10.46 -13.78
C GLY A 342 -25.36 -11.59 -14.81
N VAL A 343 -24.21 -11.88 -15.41
CA VAL A 343 -24.03 -13.08 -16.25
C VAL A 343 -23.38 -14.16 -15.38
N ASP A 344 -24.16 -15.11 -14.90
CA ASP A 344 -23.67 -16.21 -14.04
C ASP A 344 -22.98 -17.30 -14.86
N ASP A 345 -23.44 -17.57 -16.10
CA ASP A 345 -22.81 -18.52 -17.01
C ASP A 345 -21.82 -17.81 -17.94
N LEU A 346 -20.55 -18.00 -17.64
CA LEU A 346 -19.42 -17.48 -18.44
C LEU A 346 -18.82 -18.55 -19.37
N SER A 347 -19.49 -19.67 -19.60
CA SER A 347 -19.04 -20.69 -20.56
C SER A 347 -18.97 -20.10 -21.97
N GLY A 348 -17.81 -20.23 -22.64
CA GLY A 348 -17.55 -19.64 -23.94
C GLY A 348 -17.29 -18.14 -23.98
N SER A 349 -17.18 -17.47 -22.83
CA SER A 349 -16.83 -16.05 -22.78
C SER A 349 -15.36 -15.82 -23.10
N LEU A 350 -15.08 -15.05 -24.16
CA LEU A 350 -13.71 -14.65 -24.53
C LEU A 350 -13.05 -13.79 -23.45
N ALA A 351 -13.83 -13.01 -22.68
CA ALA A 351 -13.28 -12.25 -21.54
C ALA A 351 -12.75 -13.19 -20.45
N LYS A 352 -13.52 -14.26 -20.10
CA LYS A 352 -13.09 -15.27 -19.14
C LYS A 352 -11.86 -16.04 -19.65
N GLU A 353 -11.81 -16.33 -20.95
CA GLU A 353 -10.65 -17.00 -21.56
C GLU A 353 -9.39 -16.14 -21.43
N GLY A 354 -9.46 -14.84 -21.77
CA GLY A 354 -8.35 -13.90 -21.61
C GLY A 354 -7.88 -13.79 -20.14
N ILE A 355 -8.82 -13.71 -19.19
CA ILE A 355 -8.50 -13.73 -17.75
C ILE A 355 -7.78 -15.01 -17.37
N GLY A 356 -8.26 -16.17 -17.85
CA GLY A 356 -7.66 -17.48 -17.58
C GLY A 356 -6.22 -17.57 -18.08
N GLN A 357 -5.93 -17.04 -19.26
CA GLN A 357 -4.57 -17.01 -19.80
C GLN A 357 -3.65 -16.10 -18.96
N ILE A 358 -4.11 -14.91 -18.58
CA ILE A 358 -3.34 -13.99 -17.72
C ILE A 358 -3.12 -14.58 -16.32
N ASN A 359 -4.12 -15.26 -15.74
CA ASN A 359 -3.99 -15.92 -14.44
C ASN A 359 -2.91 -17.00 -14.43
N LYS A 360 -2.66 -17.70 -15.56
CA LYS A 360 -1.55 -18.67 -15.65
C LYS A 360 -0.19 -17.98 -15.47
N LEU A 361 0.00 -16.78 -16.02
CA LEU A 361 1.24 -16.01 -15.82
C LEU A 361 1.42 -15.67 -14.33
N PHE A 362 0.39 -15.16 -13.66
CA PHE A 362 0.46 -14.86 -12.23
C PHE A 362 0.71 -16.10 -11.37
N ALA A 363 0.17 -17.27 -11.73
CA ALA A 363 0.41 -18.51 -11.02
C ALA A 363 1.88 -18.93 -11.13
N ILE A 364 2.47 -18.84 -12.33
CA ILE A 364 3.90 -19.14 -12.54
C ILE A 364 4.75 -18.14 -11.73
N GLU A 365 4.47 -16.86 -11.79
CA GLU A 365 5.21 -15.84 -11.02
C GLU A 365 5.17 -16.07 -9.51
N GLN A 366 4.07 -16.62 -9.00
CA GLN A 366 3.98 -17.01 -7.58
C GLN A 366 4.92 -18.16 -7.24
N GLU A 367 5.05 -19.17 -8.13
CA GLU A 367 5.99 -20.28 -7.97
C GLU A 367 7.46 -19.82 -8.07
N LEU A 368 7.71 -18.80 -8.91
CA LEU A 368 9.06 -18.27 -9.14
C LEU A 368 9.51 -17.24 -8.09
N ALA A 369 8.64 -16.87 -7.14
CA ALA A 369 8.86 -15.73 -6.24
C ALA A 369 10.15 -15.81 -5.41
N GLU A 370 10.54 -17.04 -5.01
CA GLU A 370 11.72 -17.29 -4.15
C GLU A 370 13.01 -17.60 -4.95
N LEU A 371 12.93 -17.61 -6.29
CA LEU A 371 14.11 -17.85 -7.11
C LEU A 371 15.00 -16.62 -7.20
N LEU A 372 16.30 -16.84 -7.34
CA LEU A 372 17.25 -15.77 -7.69
C LEU A 372 16.90 -15.16 -9.05
N PRO A 373 17.22 -13.87 -9.28
CA PRO A 373 16.84 -13.15 -10.49
C PRO A 373 17.20 -13.88 -11.79
N GLU A 374 18.41 -14.40 -11.89
CA GLU A 374 18.90 -15.09 -13.11
C GLU A 374 18.08 -16.36 -13.39
N LYS A 375 17.82 -17.16 -12.37
CA LYS A 375 17.01 -18.38 -12.49
C LYS A 375 15.55 -18.07 -12.77
N ARG A 376 15.04 -16.98 -12.19
CA ARG A 376 13.68 -16.51 -12.46
C ARG A 376 13.53 -16.07 -13.92
N GLN A 377 14.49 -15.33 -14.45
CA GLN A 377 14.50 -14.92 -15.85
C GLN A 377 14.51 -16.14 -16.78
N GLU A 378 15.39 -17.12 -16.53
CA GLU A 378 15.46 -18.36 -17.30
C GLU A 378 14.12 -19.11 -17.27
N ALA A 379 13.54 -19.30 -16.09
CA ALA A 379 12.26 -19.98 -15.93
C ALA A 379 11.10 -19.23 -16.65
N ARG A 380 11.08 -17.90 -16.63
CA ARG A 380 10.13 -17.08 -17.40
C ARG A 380 10.25 -17.31 -18.90
N LEU A 381 11.47 -17.35 -19.42
CA LEU A 381 11.71 -17.60 -20.84
C LEU A 381 11.26 -18.99 -21.27
N GLN A 382 11.39 -19.99 -20.38
CA GLN A 382 10.95 -21.36 -20.65
C GLN A 382 9.44 -21.56 -20.50
N ARG A 383 8.81 -20.96 -19.48
CA ARG A 383 7.43 -21.26 -19.08
C ARG A 383 6.42 -20.20 -19.51
N GLU A 384 6.77 -18.92 -19.42
CA GLU A 384 5.82 -17.81 -19.68
C GLU A 384 5.88 -17.32 -21.11
N LYS A 385 7.07 -17.26 -21.73
CA LYS A 385 7.20 -16.83 -23.12
C LYS A 385 6.32 -17.60 -24.09
N PRO A 386 6.19 -18.95 -24.01
CA PRO A 386 5.25 -19.70 -24.85
C PRO A 386 3.78 -19.35 -24.57
N LEU A 387 3.41 -19.10 -23.29
CA LEU A 387 2.06 -18.69 -22.93
C LEU A 387 1.73 -17.29 -23.47
N LEU A 388 2.69 -16.37 -23.42
CA LEU A 388 2.56 -15.05 -24.02
C LEU A 388 2.39 -15.12 -25.53
N GLN A 389 3.16 -15.96 -26.22
CA GLN A 389 2.99 -16.18 -27.66
C GLN A 389 1.58 -16.71 -27.98
N ALA A 390 1.11 -17.69 -27.22
CA ALA A 390 -0.26 -18.19 -27.36
C ALA A 390 -1.32 -17.12 -27.11
N PHE A 391 -1.12 -16.29 -26.07
CA PHE A 391 -2.03 -15.16 -25.76
C PHE A 391 -2.09 -14.13 -26.89
N TRP A 392 -0.96 -13.76 -27.48
CA TRP A 392 -0.94 -12.81 -28.58
C TRP A 392 -1.59 -13.37 -29.84
N SER A 393 -1.30 -14.62 -30.20
CA SER A 393 -1.98 -15.30 -31.32
C SER A 393 -3.48 -15.39 -31.11
N TRP A 394 -3.91 -15.66 -29.87
CA TRP A 394 -5.33 -15.66 -29.50
C TRP A 394 -5.96 -14.26 -29.67
N ILE A 395 -5.31 -13.18 -29.22
CA ILE A 395 -5.79 -11.81 -29.42
C ILE A 395 -5.93 -11.50 -30.91
N GLU A 396 -4.92 -11.80 -31.72
CA GLU A 396 -4.92 -11.56 -33.15
C GLU A 396 -6.09 -12.29 -33.86
N THR A 397 -6.32 -13.54 -33.47
CA THR A 397 -7.41 -14.37 -34.04
C THR A 397 -8.78 -13.88 -33.57
N GLN A 398 -8.96 -13.52 -32.31
CA GLN A 398 -10.29 -13.22 -31.78
C GLN A 398 -10.70 -11.75 -31.93
N LYS A 399 -9.75 -10.84 -32.09
CA LYS A 399 -10.02 -9.40 -32.17
C LYS A 399 -10.98 -9.03 -33.30
N GLY A 400 -10.91 -9.73 -34.46
CA GLY A 400 -11.82 -9.54 -35.58
C GLY A 400 -13.26 -9.99 -35.30
N ASN A 401 -13.43 -10.91 -34.32
CA ASN A 401 -14.73 -11.48 -33.94
C ASN A 401 -15.44 -10.69 -32.82
N VAL A 402 -14.81 -9.65 -32.30
CA VAL A 402 -15.32 -8.85 -31.17
C VAL A 402 -15.92 -7.55 -31.68
N LEU A 403 -17.07 -7.17 -31.11
CA LEU A 403 -17.75 -5.93 -31.48
C LEU A 403 -16.84 -4.71 -31.26
N PRO A 404 -16.58 -3.88 -32.27
CA PRO A 404 -15.81 -2.65 -32.15
C PRO A 404 -16.38 -1.74 -31.05
N LYS A 405 -15.48 -1.09 -30.26
CA LYS A 405 -15.82 -0.23 -29.12
C LYS A 405 -16.42 -0.94 -27.90
N SER A 406 -16.63 -2.28 -27.95
CA SER A 406 -17.02 -3.03 -26.75
C SER A 406 -15.88 -2.99 -25.71
N LYS A 407 -16.19 -3.28 -24.45
CA LYS A 407 -15.18 -3.36 -23.39
C LYS A 407 -14.14 -4.46 -23.66
N LEU A 408 -14.57 -5.60 -24.23
CA LEU A 408 -13.66 -6.66 -24.61
C LEU A 408 -12.73 -6.23 -25.75
N PHE A 409 -13.23 -5.53 -26.75
CA PHE A 409 -12.40 -4.93 -27.79
C PHE A 409 -11.38 -3.94 -27.22
N GLN A 410 -11.79 -3.12 -26.24
CA GLN A 410 -10.89 -2.21 -25.54
C GLN A 410 -9.81 -2.97 -24.76
N ALA A 411 -10.16 -4.07 -24.07
CA ALA A 411 -9.21 -4.92 -23.36
C ALA A 411 -8.15 -5.53 -24.31
N MET A 412 -8.61 -6.09 -25.43
CA MET A 412 -7.71 -6.66 -26.44
C MET A 412 -6.82 -5.59 -27.08
N ASN A 413 -7.38 -4.40 -27.40
CA ASN A 413 -6.61 -3.29 -27.95
C ASN A 413 -5.58 -2.76 -26.95
N TYR A 414 -5.96 -2.63 -25.67
CA TYR A 414 -5.04 -2.22 -24.62
C TYR A 414 -3.85 -3.18 -24.54
N ALA A 415 -4.12 -4.49 -24.48
CA ALA A 415 -3.06 -5.49 -24.41
C ALA A 415 -2.16 -5.44 -25.66
N ALA A 416 -2.74 -5.42 -26.86
CA ALA A 416 -2.00 -5.39 -28.13
C ALA A 416 -1.14 -4.12 -28.28
N ALA A 417 -1.70 -2.94 -27.98
CA ALA A 417 -0.97 -1.68 -28.05
C ALA A 417 0.20 -1.59 -27.05
N ASN A 418 0.08 -2.27 -25.92
CA ASN A 418 1.06 -2.26 -24.84
C ASN A 418 1.96 -3.50 -24.80
N ARG A 419 1.93 -4.36 -25.82
CA ARG A 419 2.63 -5.65 -25.88
C ARG A 419 4.09 -5.54 -25.47
N LYS A 420 4.84 -4.60 -26.06
CA LYS A 420 6.28 -4.40 -25.77
C LYS A 420 6.52 -4.15 -24.27
N GLY A 421 5.73 -3.30 -23.65
CA GLY A 421 5.88 -2.98 -22.22
C GLY A 421 5.39 -4.12 -21.31
N LEU A 422 4.36 -4.87 -21.73
CA LEU A 422 3.85 -6.03 -21.00
C LEU A 422 4.82 -7.22 -21.06
N GLU A 423 5.63 -7.35 -22.09
CA GLU A 423 6.67 -8.39 -22.22
C GLU A 423 8.02 -7.96 -21.59
N ALA A 424 8.22 -6.68 -21.28
CA ALA A 424 9.50 -6.14 -20.85
C ALA A 424 10.05 -6.79 -19.57
N TYR A 425 9.18 -7.26 -18.66
CA TYR A 425 9.59 -7.92 -17.42
C TYR A 425 10.34 -9.24 -17.65
N LEU A 426 10.26 -9.83 -18.83
CA LEU A 426 11.02 -11.04 -19.21
C LEU A 426 12.51 -10.76 -19.39
N GLN A 427 12.92 -9.51 -19.55
CA GLN A 427 14.29 -9.12 -19.84
C GLN A 427 15.20 -9.19 -18.62
N ASP A 428 14.64 -9.10 -17.40
CA ASP A 428 15.40 -9.17 -16.15
C ASP A 428 14.56 -9.84 -15.06
N GLY A 429 15.15 -10.79 -14.35
CA GLY A 429 14.47 -11.51 -13.27
C GLY A 429 14.14 -10.66 -12.05
N ARG A 430 14.69 -9.44 -11.91
CA ARG A 430 14.34 -8.48 -10.86
C ARG A 430 13.03 -7.74 -11.15
N CYS A 431 12.61 -7.68 -12.41
CA CYS A 431 11.35 -7.07 -12.80
C CYS A 431 10.14 -7.81 -12.21
N ASN A 432 9.03 -7.11 -12.02
CA ASN A 432 7.76 -7.66 -11.58
C ASN A 432 6.76 -7.72 -12.76
N ILE A 433 5.87 -8.71 -12.73
CA ILE A 433 4.78 -8.79 -13.72
C ILE A 433 3.73 -7.68 -13.55
N SER A 434 3.67 -7.04 -12.39
CA SER A 434 2.68 -6.00 -12.07
C SER A 434 3.28 -4.82 -11.31
N ASN A 435 2.55 -3.70 -11.30
CA ASN A 435 2.89 -2.51 -10.53
C ASN A 435 2.22 -2.47 -9.13
N ASN A 436 1.72 -3.61 -8.64
CA ASN A 436 1.03 -3.70 -7.35
C ASN A 436 1.88 -3.22 -6.16
N LEU A 437 3.21 -3.29 -6.30
CA LEU A 437 4.14 -2.77 -5.29
C LEU A 437 3.96 -1.26 -5.08
N ALA A 438 3.93 -0.48 -6.17
CA ALA A 438 3.68 0.97 -6.09
C ALA A 438 2.25 1.27 -5.62
N GLU A 439 1.24 0.56 -6.16
CA GLU A 439 -0.16 0.71 -5.74
C GLU A 439 -0.34 0.44 -4.23
N GLY A 440 0.29 -0.61 -3.71
CA GLY A 440 0.30 -0.93 -2.28
C GLY A 440 1.03 0.12 -1.44
N SER A 441 2.15 0.65 -1.95
CA SER A 441 2.99 1.63 -1.24
C SER A 441 2.37 3.02 -1.19
N ILE A 442 1.56 3.43 -2.18
CA ILE A 442 0.86 4.72 -2.19
C ILE A 442 -0.43 4.70 -1.33
N ARG A 443 -0.95 3.52 -1.01
CA ARG A 443 -2.20 3.35 -0.27
C ARG A 443 -2.24 4.07 1.08
N PRO A 444 -1.19 4.05 1.95
CA PRO A 444 -1.20 4.78 3.22
C PRO A 444 -1.48 6.28 3.04
N PHE A 445 -0.90 6.90 2.00
CA PHE A 445 -1.19 8.29 1.67
C PHE A 445 -2.66 8.49 1.27
N THR A 446 -3.23 7.61 0.45
CA THR A 446 -4.62 7.71 0.00
C THR A 446 -5.62 7.53 1.14
N ILE A 447 -5.31 6.65 2.11
CA ILE A 447 -6.09 6.47 3.35
C ILE A 447 -6.00 7.73 4.19
N GLY A 448 -4.80 8.22 4.46
CA GLY A 448 -4.58 9.42 5.25
C GLY A 448 -5.31 10.63 4.65
N ARG A 449 -5.21 10.83 3.33
CA ARG A 449 -5.89 11.90 2.62
C ARG A 449 -7.40 11.93 2.84
N LYS A 450 -8.05 10.79 2.98
CA LYS A 450 -9.49 10.73 3.30
C LYS A 450 -9.81 11.31 4.68
N ASN A 451 -8.85 11.33 5.60
CA ASN A 451 -9.04 11.89 6.95
C ASN A 451 -8.78 13.40 7.03
N TRP A 452 -7.77 13.92 6.33
CA TRP A 452 -7.46 15.37 6.36
C TRP A 452 -7.87 16.14 5.11
N LEU A 453 -8.32 15.47 4.05
CA LEU A 453 -8.92 15.96 2.80
C LEU A 453 -7.95 16.74 1.89
N PHE A 454 -7.17 17.69 2.41
CA PHE A 454 -6.28 18.56 1.63
C PHE A 454 -5.01 18.94 2.41
N SER A 455 -4.01 19.43 1.71
CA SER A 455 -2.84 20.08 2.30
C SER A 455 -3.08 21.59 2.32
N GLY A 456 -2.84 22.24 3.47
CA GLY A 456 -3.09 23.68 3.67
C GLY A 456 -2.13 24.59 2.90
N SER A 457 -1.02 24.07 2.37
CA SER A 457 -0.04 24.82 1.58
C SER A 457 0.89 23.89 0.80
N PRO A 458 1.57 24.39 -0.26
CA PRO A 458 2.63 23.64 -0.95
C PRO A 458 3.74 23.16 -0.01
N LYS A 459 4.20 24.01 0.93
CA LYS A 459 5.19 23.62 1.94
C LYS A 459 4.73 22.45 2.80
N GLY A 460 3.44 22.45 3.17
CA GLY A 460 2.82 21.34 3.90
C GLY A 460 2.72 20.04 3.07
N ALA A 461 2.47 20.17 1.76
CA ALA A 461 2.45 19.01 0.85
C ALA A 461 3.86 18.42 0.67
N THR A 462 4.90 19.24 0.48
CA THR A 462 6.31 18.82 0.43
C THR A 462 6.73 18.14 1.75
N ALA A 463 6.39 18.73 2.89
CA ALA A 463 6.68 18.12 4.19
C ALA A 463 5.97 16.77 4.35
N SER A 464 4.73 16.65 3.88
CA SER A 464 4.00 15.39 3.89
C SER A 464 4.68 14.34 3.00
N ALA A 465 5.16 14.72 1.82
CA ALA A 465 5.91 13.84 0.94
C ALA A 465 7.17 13.29 1.63
N ALA A 466 7.98 14.16 2.22
CA ALA A 466 9.20 13.77 2.94
C ALA A 466 8.93 12.80 4.10
N ILE A 467 7.90 13.09 4.90
CA ILE A 467 7.57 12.25 6.07
C ILE A 467 7.02 10.89 5.63
N TYR A 468 6.13 10.84 4.62
CA TYR A 468 5.67 9.57 4.06
C TYR A 468 6.83 8.76 3.48
N SER A 469 7.78 9.41 2.80
CA SER A 469 8.97 8.75 2.27
C SER A 469 9.75 8.03 3.36
N LEU A 470 10.06 8.72 4.44
CA LEU A 470 10.81 8.12 5.55
C LEU A 470 10.00 7.03 6.27
N MET A 471 8.72 7.28 6.58
CA MET A 471 7.88 6.31 7.28
C MET A 471 7.65 5.04 6.47
N GLU A 472 7.34 5.15 5.18
CA GLU A 472 7.10 3.97 4.34
C GLU A 472 8.42 3.24 4.01
N THR A 473 9.54 3.93 3.93
CA THR A 473 10.88 3.32 3.84
C THR A 473 11.21 2.57 5.12
N CYS A 474 11.00 3.17 6.30
CA CYS A 474 11.19 2.49 7.59
C CYS A 474 10.35 1.21 7.68
N LYS A 475 9.06 1.30 7.36
CA LYS A 475 8.15 0.13 7.39
C LYS A 475 8.60 -0.97 6.43
N ALA A 476 9.08 -0.61 5.24
CA ALA A 476 9.55 -1.58 4.27
C ALA A 476 10.81 -2.32 4.74
N ASN A 477 11.62 -1.70 5.61
CA ASN A 477 12.84 -2.26 6.19
C ASN A 477 12.69 -2.69 7.66
N GLU A 478 11.46 -2.79 8.17
CA GLU A 478 11.15 -3.24 9.53
C GLU A 478 11.79 -2.36 10.63
N ILE A 479 12.03 -1.08 10.32
CA ILE A 479 12.56 -0.07 11.23
C ILE A 479 11.39 0.63 11.92
N ASP A 480 11.50 0.86 13.24
CA ASP A 480 10.52 1.64 14.00
C ASP A 480 10.56 3.11 13.56
N PRO A 481 9.48 3.63 12.91
CA PRO A 481 9.48 4.99 12.37
C PRO A 481 9.59 6.07 13.45
N TYR A 482 9.05 5.83 14.65
CA TYR A 482 9.13 6.79 15.75
C TYR A 482 10.56 6.96 16.25
N LYS A 483 11.25 5.84 16.52
CA LYS A 483 12.65 5.86 16.96
C LYS A 483 13.55 6.48 15.89
N TYR A 484 13.28 6.17 14.63
CA TYR A 484 14.06 6.74 13.52
C TYR A 484 13.88 8.26 13.41
N LEU A 485 12.64 8.77 13.53
CA LEU A 485 12.37 10.22 13.52
C LEU A 485 13.01 10.96 14.72
N ILE A 486 13.17 10.30 15.87
CA ILE A 486 13.87 10.89 17.02
C ILE A 486 15.38 10.91 16.79
N TYR A 487 15.92 9.91 16.12
CA TYR A 487 17.34 9.80 15.80
C TYR A 487 17.78 10.88 14.80
N LEU A 488 16.97 11.17 13.78
CA LEU A 488 17.21 12.23 12.80
C LEU A 488 17.13 13.61 13.45
#